data_c620e83bc1125043238dfba721bbf30b
#
_entry.id   c620e83bc1125043238dfba721bbf30b
#
_cell.length_a   1.000
_cell.length_b   1.000
_cell.length_c   1.000
_cell.angle_alpha   90.00
_cell.angle_beta   90.00
_cell.angle_gamma   90.00
#
_symmetry.space_group_name_H-M   'P 1'
#
loop_
_entity.id
_entity.type
_entity.pdbx_description
1 polymer ?
#
loop_
_entity_poly.entity_id
_entity_poly.type
_entity_poly.pdbx_seq_one_letter_code
_entity_poly.pdbx_strand_id
1 'polypeptide(L)'
;MLLSLEDLTVQVPGTARPLLDSVTLTVAEGEVVGLVGESGSGKSTTAKAALGLLPTGADFAGSVRVDGTDVLGLRGEALRAHRADTVAMIHQDPRATLNPVRRIGDFLVERGATKERAVELLAAVGLSDPEQRVRQRPHELSGGMLQRVVIAGALAARPRLLLADEATSALDVTTQAEILAQLRTAREEQGAGLLFITHDLHLAAAYCDRVYVMYAGRVVEERSARALFTTPAHPYTQGLLSCSPTLGDSHPLLPIPGRPPSLSDTFPGCPFAPRCGEAEEECETWLPEPVFLEERGLREDGVPSEGGGMAACRRVVGRRSAGRWGSPRSSEAESGGGWAQRTTAGQPKDKVSHK
;
A
#
# COMPACT_ATOMS: atom_id res chain seq x y z
N MET A 1 -2.71 15.43 6.93
CA MET A 1 -2.36 14.15 6.25
C MET A 1 -1.27 13.47 7.05
N LEU A 2 -1.46 12.20 7.41
CA LEU A 2 -0.47 11.43 8.15
C LEU A 2 0.58 10.81 7.20
N LEU A 3 0.14 10.21 6.09
CA LEU A 3 1.01 9.76 5.01
C LEU A 3 0.65 10.52 3.73
N SER A 4 1.65 11.02 3.01
CA SER A 4 1.52 11.58 1.66
C SER A 4 2.66 11.09 0.79
N LEU A 5 2.31 10.43 -0.31
CA LEU A 5 3.18 10.18 -1.44
C LEU A 5 2.73 11.12 -2.57
N GLU A 6 3.66 11.86 -3.16
CA GLU A 6 3.37 12.80 -4.25
C GLU A 6 4.28 12.48 -5.43
N ASP A 7 3.68 12.01 -6.52
CA ASP A 7 4.32 11.65 -7.79
C ASP A 7 5.55 10.73 -7.62
N LEU A 8 5.46 9.79 -6.66
CA LEU A 8 6.57 8.91 -6.36
C LEU A 8 6.87 7.98 -7.53
N THR A 9 8.02 8.17 -8.13
CA THR A 9 8.58 7.30 -9.18
C THR A 9 9.81 6.60 -8.65
N VAL A 10 9.90 5.28 -8.84
CA VAL A 10 11.06 4.46 -8.41
C VAL A 10 11.53 3.63 -9.59
N GLN A 11 12.73 3.91 -10.09
CA GLN A 11 13.37 3.20 -11.18
C GLN A 11 14.47 2.28 -10.64
N VAL A 12 14.34 0.98 -10.92
CA VAL A 12 15.38 0.00 -10.57
C VAL A 12 16.33 -0.15 -11.76
N PRO A 13 17.65 -0.18 -11.56
CA PRO A 13 18.61 -0.38 -12.63
C PRO A 13 18.35 -1.68 -13.40
N GLY A 14 18.41 -1.61 -14.73
CA GLY A 14 18.23 -2.77 -15.61
C GLY A 14 16.76 -3.16 -15.88
N THR A 15 15.80 -2.39 -15.39
CA THR A 15 14.38 -2.60 -15.74
C THR A 15 13.95 -1.66 -16.87
N ALA A 16 13.05 -2.13 -17.74
CA ALA A 16 12.57 -1.36 -18.90
C ALA A 16 11.56 -0.28 -18.50
N ARG A 17 10.91 -0.42 -17.34
CA ARG A 17 9.97 0.55 -16.78
C ARG A 17 10.18 0.76 -15.29
N PRO A 18 9.68 1.86 -14.72
CA PRO A 18 9.69 2.08 -13.28
C PRO A 18 8.94 0.98 -12.52
N LEU A 19 9.41 0.67 -11.32
CA LEU A 19 8.73 -0.18 -10.35
C LEU A 19 7.51 0.54 -9.76
N LEU A 20 7.66 1.85 -9.47
CA LEU A 20 6.58 2.79 -9.17
C LEU A 20 6.66 3.93 -10.18
N ASP A 21 5.54 4.37 -10.70
CA ASP A 21 5.43 5.37 -11.75
C ASP A 21 4.37 6.41 -11.37
N SER A 22 4.82 7.57 -10.90
CA SER A 22 4.00 8.72 -10.47
C SER A 22 2.90 8.33 -9.48
N VAL A 23 3.27 7.55 -8.45
CA VAL A 23 2.32 7.12 -7.43
C VAL A 23 2.00 8.27 -6.49
N THR A 24 0.73 8.68 -6.47
CA THR A 24 0.19 9.62 -5.49
C THR A 24 -0.83 8.90 -4.61
N LEU A 25 -0.62 8.94 -3.29
CA LEU A 25 -1.43 8.26 -2.29
C LEU A 25 -1.38 9.01 -0.97
N THR A 26 -2.49 9.06 -0.28
CA THR A 26 -2.57 9.70 1.04
C THR A 26 -3.27 8.82 2.06
N VAL A 27 -2.92 8.98 3.35
CA VAL A 27 -3.64 8.42 4.50
C VAL A 27 -3.81 9.52 5.53
N ALA A 28 -5.03 9.75 5.99
CA ALA A 28 -5.31 10.68 7.07
C ALA A 28 -5.12 10.03 8.47
N GLU A 29 -5.12 10.84 9.52
CA GLU A 29 -5.16 10.32 10.89
C GLU A 29 -6.48 9.57 11.11
N GLY A 30 -6.40 8.39 11.70
CA GLY A 30 -7.54 7.54 11.96
C GLY A 30 -8.21 6.95 10.71
N GLU A 31 -7.66 7.12 9.51
CA GLU A 31 -8.18 6.56 8.27
C GLU A 31 -7.62 5.16 8.00
N VAL A 32 -8.46 4.26 7.47
CA VAL A 32 -8.04 2.97 6.90
C VAL A 32 -8.08 3.05 5.39
N VAL A 33 -6.92 3.05 4.77
CA VAL A 33 -6.77 3.09 3.32
C VAL A 33 -6.36 1.72 2.81
N GLY A 34 -7.16 1.16 1.91
CA GLY A 34 -6.84 -0.08 1.20
C GLY A 34 -5.90 0.17 0.02
N LEU A 35 -4.96 -0.74 -0.21
CA LEU A 35 -4.12 -0.76 -1.41
C LEU A 35 -4.20 -2.15 -2.04
N VAL A 36 -4.88 -2.24 -3.17
CA VAL A 36 -5.22 -3.51 -3.83
C VAL A 36 -4.64 -3.59 -5.25
N GLY A 37 -4.57 -4.79 -5.79
CA GLY A 37 -4.06 -5.06 -7.13
C GLY A 37 -3.33 -6.40 -7.21
N GLU A 38 -2.99 -6.84 -8.42
CA GLU A 38 -2.27 -8.10 -8.65
C GLU A 38 -0.86 -8.09 -8.04
N SER A 39 -0.28 -9.28 -7.88
CA SER A 39 1.12 -9.43 -7.47
C SER A 39 2.06 -8.70 -8.46
N GLY A 40 3.07 -8.01 -7.94
CA GLY A 40 4.01 -7.23 -8.78
C GLY A 40 3.49 -5.85 -9.20
N SER A 41 2.31 -5.41 -8.76
CA SER A 41 1.80 -4.06 -9.09
C SER A 41 2.49 -2.91 -8.34
N GLY A 42 3.35 -3.19 -7.34
CA GLY A 42 4.11 -2.17 -6.61
C GLY A 42 3.65 -1.90 -5.17
N LYS A 43 2.57 -2.53 -4.70
CA LYS A 43 1.96 -2.28 -3.37
C LYS A 43 2.93 -2.30 -2.20
N SER A 44 3.67 -3.41 -2.05
CA SER A 44 4.65 -3.54 -0.94
C SER A 44 5.78 -2.53 -1.04
N THR A 45 6.20 -2.13 -2.25
CA THR A 45 7.21 -1.08 -2.44
C THR A 45 6.66 0.28 -2.03
N THR A 46 5.40 0.58 -2.37
CA THR A 46 4.70 1.79 -1.95
C THR A 46 4.65 1.90 -0.42
N ALA A 47 4.27 0.83 0.27
CA ALA A 47 4.28 0.82 1.74
C ALA A 47 5.71 0.96 2.32
N LYS A 48 6.68 0.24 1.75
CA LYS A 48 8.08 0.31 2.21
C LYS A 48 8.70 1.70 2.02
N ALA A 49 8.24 2.48 1.03
CA ALA A 49 8.69 3.86 0.85
C ALA A 49 8.39 4.73 2.08
N ALA A 50 7.26 4.51 2.77
CA ALA A 50 6.94 5.19 4.03
C ALA A 50 7.90 4.86 5.19
N LEU A 51 8.68 3.78 5.09
CA LEU A 51 9.76 3.43 5.99
C LEU A 51 11.14 3.94 5.51
N GLY A 52 11.20 4.65 4.38
CA GLY A 52 12.47 4.99 3.73
C GLY A 52 13.22 3.76 3.21
N LEU A 53 12.49 2.70 2.85
CA LEU A 53 13.03 1.44 2.31
C LEU A 53 12.70 1.36 0.82
N LEU A 54 13.61 1.86 -0.01
CA LEU A 54 13.58 1.66 -1.46
C LEU A 54 14.57 0.56 -1.89
N PRO A 55 14.38 -0.07 -3.04
CA PRO A 55 15.33 -1.04 -3.57
C PRO A 55 16.75 -0.46 -3.68
N THR A 56 17.75 -1.27 -3.36
CA THR A 56 19.15 -0.83 -3.40
C THR A 56 19.54 -0.40 -4.80
N GLY A 57 20.12 0.80 -4.91
CA GLY A 57 20.55 1.37 -6.19
C GLY A 57 19.42 1.90 -7.06
N ALA A 58 18.19 1.94 -6.58
CA ALA A 58 17.11 2.55 -7.33
C ALA A 58 17.22 4.08 -7.31
N ASP A 59 16.94 4.69 -8.46
CA ASP A 59 16.70 6.13 -8.58
C ASP A 59 15.23 6.42 -8.21
N PHE A 60 14.99 7.59 -7.64
CA PHE A 60 13.63 8.00 -7.30
C PHE A 60 13.39 9.49 -7.56
N ALA A 61 12.13 9.83 -7.83
CA ALA A 61 11.61 11.19 -7.91
C ALA A 61 10.30 11.30 -7.13
N GLY A 62 9.84 12.52 -6.87
CA GLY A 62 8.67 12.76 -6.03
C GLY A 62 9.01 12.86 -4.56
N SER A 63 8.00 12.79 -3.70
CA SER A 63 8.17 12.91 -2.24
C SER A 63 7.39 11.85 -1.46
N VAL A 64 7.91 11.50 -0.27
CA VAL A 64 7.21 10.66 0.72
C VAL A 64 7.28 11.34 2.06
N ARG A 65 6.14 11.76 2.58
CA ARG A 65 6.04 12.41 3.89
C ARG A 65 5.19 11.59 4.84
N VAL A 66 5.71 11.42 6.05
CA VAL A 66 4.97 10.83 7.16
C VAL A 66 4.98 11.82 8.32
N ASP A 67 3.80 12.18 8.79
CA ASP A 67 3.63 13.18 9.86
C ASP A 67 4.40 14.48 9.55
N GLY A 68 4.30 14.95 8.29
CA GLY A 68 4.98 16.13 7.80
C GLY A 68 6.48 15.97 7.52
N THR A 69 7.11 14.87 7.94
CA THR A 69 8.54 14.63 7.77
C THR A 69 8.84 13.97 6.41
N ASP A 70 9.78 14.53 5.63
CA ASP A 70 10.28 13.91 4.41
C ASP A 70 11.14 12.68 4.75
N VAL A 71 10.60 11.50 4.45
CA VAL A 71 11.18 10.20 4.82
C VAL A 71 12.37 9.83 3.95
N LEU A 72 12.34 10.17 2.65
CA LEU A 72 13.39 9.77 1.72
C LEU A 72 14.71 10.52 1.96
N GLY A 73 14.64 11.67 2.65
CA GLY A 73 15.78 12.44 3.11
C GLY A 73 16.42 11.94 4.40
N LEU A 74 15.71 11.13 5.21
CA LEU A 74 16.20 10.69 6.52
C LEU A 74 17.39 9.74 6.42
N ARG A 75 18.34 9.88 7.38
CA ARG A 75 19.53 9.02 7.51
C ARG A 75 19.87 8.77 8.98
N GLY A 76 20.67 7.74 9.24
CA GLY A 76 21.22 7.47 10.57
C GLY A 76 20.15 7.37 11.67
N GLU A 77 20.36 8.12 12.76
CA GLU A 77 19.49 8.08 13.92
C GLU A 77 18.09 8.63 13.65
N ALA A 78 17.94 9.65 12.80
CA ALA A 78 16.62 10.18 12.42
C ALA A 78 15.75 9.15 11.70
N LEU A 79 16.34 8.36 10.78
CA LEU A 79 15.64 7.27 10.11
C LEU A 79 15.30 6.13 11.08
N ARG A 80 16.20 5.86 12.03
CA ARG A 80 15.96 4.85 13.06
C ARG A 80 14.82 5.24 13.99
N ALA A 81 14.79 6.48 14.48
CA ALA A 81 13.71 7.01 15.30
C ALA A 81 12.36 6.99 14.54
N HIS A 82 12.36 7.40 13.27
CA HIS A 82 11.17 7.32 12.42
C HIS A 82 10.58 5.90 12.38
N ARG A 83 11.42 4.88 12.21
CA ARG A 83 11.00 3.47 12.15
C ARG A 83 10.67 2.87 13.52
N ALA A 84 11.15 3.45 14.61
CA ALA A 84 10.87 2.98 15.96
C ALA A 84 9.57 3.57 16.50
N ASP A 85 9.34 4.87 16.27
CA ASP A 85 8.35 5.65 17.01
C ASP A 85 7.16 6.11 16.15
N THR A 86 7.34 6.24 14.83
CA THR A 86 6.32 6.84 13.96
C THR A 86 5.59 5.81 13.11
N VAL A 87 6.32 4.84 12.52
CA VAL A 87 5.75 3.88 11.56
C VAL A 87 6.06 2.46 11.98
N ALA A 88 5.04 1.60 12.03
CA ALA A 88 5.25 0.17 12.18
C ALA A 88 4.72 -0.59 10.96
N MET A 89 5.38 -1.68 10.59
CA MET A 89 4.97 -2.54 9.48
C MET A 89 4.74 -3.97 9.96
N ILE A 90 3.58 -4.49 9.57
CA ILE A 90 3.22 -5.90 9.70
C ILE A 90 3.55 -6.56 8.37
N HIS A 91 4.56 -7.42 8.34
CA HIS A 91 5.01 -8.10 7.14
C HIS A 91 4.19 -9.35 6.83
N GLN A 92 4.13 -9.72 5.57
CA GLN A 92 3.46 -10.92 5.08
C GLN A 92 4.03 -12.21 5.69
N ASP A 93 5.36 -12.31 5.79
CA ASP A 93 6.03 -13.47 6.41
C ASP A 93 6.47 -13.17 7.85
N PRO A 94 5.77 -13.73 8.85
CA PRO A 94 6.12 -13.53 10.25
C PRO A 94 7.47 -14.15 10.63
N ARG A 95 7.92 -15.20 9.92
CA ARG A 95 9.19 -15.86 10.21
C ARG A 95 10.38 -15.01 9.81
N ALA A 96 10.25 -14.23 8.73
CA ALA A 96 11.28 -13.28 8.31
C ALA A 96 11.42 -12.10 9.28
N THR A 97 10.37 -11.81 10.07
CA THR A 97 10.34 -10.69 11.03
C THR A 97 10.92 -11.06 12.39
N LEU A 98 10.77 -12.32 12.80
CA LEU A 98 11.13 -12.79 14.14
C LEU A 98 12.51 -13.43 14.16
N ASN A 99 13.36 -13.04 15.12
CA ASN A 99 14.63 -13.72 15.37
C ASN A 99 14.37 -15.09 16.01
N PRO A 100 14.72 -16.22 15.36
CA PRO A 100 14.35 -17.56 15.82
C PRO A 100 14.97 -17.99 17.14
N VAL A 101 16.05 -17.34 17.59
CA VAL A 101 16.72 -17.67 18.85
C VAL A 101 16.26 -16.80 20.02
N ARG A 102 15.49 -15.72 19.76
CA ARG A 102 14.95 -14.82 20.79
C ARG A 102 13.59 -15.30 21.26
N ARG A 103 13.24 -14.97 22.50
CA ARG A 103 11.90 -15.22 23.03
C ARG A 103 10.91 -14.19 22.49
N ILE A 104 9.64 -14.57 22.44
CA ILE A 104 8.55 -13.68 22.01
C ILE A 104 8.47 -12.44 22.88
N GLY A 105 8.62 -12.59 24.21
CA GLY A 105 8.62 -11.45 25.13
C GLY A 105 9.77 -10.47 24.87
N ASP A 106 10.96 -10.97 24.53
CA ASP A 106 12.11 -10.12 24.21
C ASP A 106 11.83 -9.28 22.95
N PHE A 107 11.24 -9.89 21.94
CA PHE A 107 10.82 -9.19 20.70
C PHE A 107 9.84 -8.06 20.99
N LEU A 108 8.85 -8.28 21.87
CA LEU A 108 7.86 -7.25 22.22
C LEU A 108 8.50 -6.12 23.03
N VAL A 109 9.42 -6.45 23.95
CA VAL A 109 10.16 -5.44 24.73
C VAL A 109 11.08 -4.61 23.85
N GLU A 110 11.75 -5.20 22.86
CA GLU A 110 12.54 -4.47 21.86
C GLU A 110 11.71 -3.49 21.03
N ARG A 111 10.39 -3.74 20.93
CA ARG A 111 9.41 -2.86 20.26
C ARG A 111 8.75 -1.85 21.19
N GLY A 112 9.25 -1.70 22.41
CA GLY A 112 8.81 -0.69 23.38
C GLY A 112 7.77 -1.13 24.40
N ALA A 113 7.35 -2.41 24.41
CA ALA A 113 6.47 -2.91 25.47
C ALA A 113 7.19 -3.11 26.79
N THR A 114 6.51 -2.88 27.93
CA THR A 114 6.94 -3.47 29.20
C THR A 114 6.65 -4.97 29.21
N LYS A 115 7.19 -5.72 30.18
CA LYS A 115 6.92 -7.17 30.27
C LYS A 115 5.43 -7.47 30.51
N GLU A 116 4.79 -6.66 31.34
CA GLU A 116 3.35 -6.75 31.62
C GLU A 116 2.54 -6.43 30.36
N ARG A 117 2.90 -5.35 29.66
CA ARG A 117 2.25 -4.96 28.42
C ARG A 117 2.45 -6.00 27.30
N ALA A 118 3.56 -6.72 27.28
CA ALA A 118 3.77 -7.82 26.32
C ALA A 118 2.76 -8.95 26.51
N VAL A 119 2.41 -9.31 27.76
CA VAL A 119 1.37 -10.31 28.06
C VAL A 119 -0.01 -9.80 27.62
N GLU A 120 -0.35 -8.55 27.94
CA GLU A 120 -1.61 -7.92 27.53
C GLU A 120 -1.76 -7.87 25.99
N LEU A 121 -0.70 -7.51 25.29
CA LEU A 121 -0.71 -7.45 23.83
C LEU A 121 -0.93 -8.83 23.21
N LEU A 122 -0.29 -9.89 23.75
CA LEU A 122 -0.52 -11.25 23.27
C LEU A 122 -1.95 -11.73 23.56
N ALA A 123 -2.53 -11.36 24.70
CA ALA A 123 -3.92 -11.63 25.00
C ALA A 123 -4.84 -10.87 24.04
N ALA A 124 -4.58 -9.58 23.79
CA ALA A 124 -5.37 -8.74 22.88
C ALA A 124 -5.40 -9.30 21.45
N VAL A 125 -4.32 -9.87 20.95
CA VAL A 125 -4.31 -10.53 19.62
C VAL A 125 -4.86 -11.98 19.66
N GLY A 126 -5.53 -12.38 20.73
CA GLY A 126 -6.23 -13.66 20.85
C GLY A 126 -5.31 -14.87 21.03
N LEU A 127 -4.10 -14.71 21.61
CA LEU A 127 -3.26 -15.84 21.97
C LEU A 127 -3.67 -16.39 23.35
N SER A 128 -3.97 -17.68 23.40
CA SER A 128 -4.20 -18.40 24.66
C SER A 128 -2.92 -18.50 25.47
N ASP A 129 -3.03 -18.48 26.79
CA ASP A 129 -1.91 -18.59 27.74
C ASP A 129 -0.75 -17.60 27.49
N PRO A 130 -1.02 -16.28 27.37
CA PRO A 130 -0.06 -15.29 26.94
C PRO A 130 1.17 -15.23 27.85
N GLU A 131 1.04 -15.53 29.15
CA GLU A 131 2.13 -15.64 30.12
C GLU A 131 3.12 -16.77 29.80
N GLN A 132 2.64 -17.86 29.20
CA GLN A 132 3.49 -18.92 28.69
C GLN A 132 4.10 -18.51 27.35
N ARG A 133 3.32 -17.91 26.45
CA ARG A 133 3.78 -17.53 25.10
C ARG A 133 4.93 -16.53 25.10
N VAL A 134 4.97 -15.56 26.01
CA VAL A 134 6.10 -14.61 26.13
C VAL A 134 7.45 -15.29 26.36
N ARG A 135 7.45 -16.51 26.93
CA ARG A 135 8.66 -17.28 27.24
C ARG A 135 9.11 -18.16 26.10
N GLN A 136 8.21 -18.47 25.16
CA GLN A 136 8.46 -19.33 24.00
C GLN A 136 9.31 -18.63 22.94
N ARG A 137 9.88 -19.44 22.04
CA ARG A 137 10.59 -19.00 20.84
C ARG A 137 9.72 -19.19 19.60
N PRO A 138 10.01 -18.51 18.49
CA PRO A 138 9.22 -18.59 17.27
C PRO A 138 8.95 -20.01 16.76
N HIS A 139 9.91 -20.91 16.83
CA HIS A 139 9.77 -22.30 16.37
C HIS A 139 8.80 -23.14 17.19
N GLU A 140 8.39 -22.69 18.38
CA GLU A 140 7.43 -23.35 19.27
C GLU A 140 5.97 -22.92 18.98
N LEU A 141 5.76 -22.01 18.01
CA LEU A 141 4.47 -21.44 17.65
C LEU A 141 4.05 -21.85 16.23
N SER A 142 2.73 -21.95 16.02
CA SER A 142 2.17 -22.14 14.67
C SER A 142 2.32 -20.86 13.82
N GLY A 143 2.15 -20.97 12.49
CA GLY A 143 2.22 -19.83 11.58
C GLY A 143 1.24 -18.71 11.94
N GLY A 144 -0.02 -19.06 12.22
CA GLY A 144 -1.03 -18.09 12.65
C GLY A 144 -0.72 -17.44 14.01
N MET A 145 -0.14 -18.19 14.97
CA MET A 145 0.33 -17.62 16.23
C MET A 145 1.49 -16.65 16.02
N LEU A 146 2.45 -16.97 15.13
CA LEU A 146 3.56 -16.08 14.77
C LEU A 146 3.04 -14.78 14.14
N GLN A 147 2.03 -14.85 13.28
CA GLN A 147 1.41 -13.67 12.67
C GLN A 147 0.78 -12.78 13.75
N ARG A 148 0.04 -13.34 14.70
CA ARG A 148 -0.51 -12.62 15.85
C ARG A 148 0.59 -11.96 16.70
N VAL A 149 1.73 -12.63 16.90
CA VAL A 149 2.90 -12.06 17.61
C VAL A 149 3.48 -10.86 16.86
N VAL A 150 3.63 -10.94 15.54
CA VAL A 150 4.13 -9.81 14.73
C VAL A 150 3.19 -8.63 14.79
N ILE A 151 1.88 -8.87 14.77
CA ILE A 151 0.86 -7.83 14.94
C ILE A 151 0.96 -7.19 16.34
N ALA A 152 1.06 -8.00 17.40
CA ALA A 152 1.30 -7.51 18.76
C ALA A 152 2.55 -6.63 18.84
N GLY A 153 3.64 -7.03 18.14
CA GLY A 153 4.88 -6.25 18.05
C GLY A 153 4.72 -4.92 17.32
N ALA A 154 3.90 -4.87 16.29
CA ALA A 154 3.59 -3.62 15.59
C ALA A 154 2.78 -2.66 16.49
N LEU A 155 1.83 -3.19 17.27
CA LEU A 155 1.02 -2.43 18.21
C LEU A 155 1.79 -1.99 19.48
N ALA A 156 2.86 -2.72 19.83
CA ALA A 156 3.69 -2.40 21.00
C ALA A 156 4.34 -1.02 20.90
N ALA A 157 4.79 -0.65 19.71
CA ALA A 157 5.43 0.64 19.43
C ALA A 157 4.45 1.84 19.46
N ARG A 158 3.13 1.60 19.52
CA ARG A 158 2.10 2.65 19.42
C ARG A 158 2.33 3.62 18.27
N PRO A 159 2.53 3.12 17.05
CA PRO A 159 2.89 3.96 15.92
C PRO A 159 1.74 4.87 15.51
N ARG A 160 2.06 6.02 14.92
CA ARG A 160 1.05 6.88 14.29
C ARG A 160 0.56 6.30 12.97
N LEU A 161 1.43 5.60 12.22
CA LEU A 161 1.11 4.95 10.95
C LEU A 161 1.38 3.45 11.04
N LEU A 162 0.36 2.66 10.78
CA LEU A 162 0.47 1.21 10.58
C LEU A 162 0.47 0.88 9.09
N LEU A 163 1.41 0.03 8.68
CA LEU A 163 1.48 -0.54 7.34
C LEU A 163 1.24 -2.04 7.47
N ALA A 164 0.16 -2.55 6.89
CA ALA A 164 -0.17 -3.97 6.95
C ALA A 164 -0.03 -4.58 5.55
N ASP A 165 1.06 -5.29 5.28
CA ASP A 165 1.34 -5.92 3.99
C ASP A 165 0.90 -7.39 4.03
N GLU A 166 -0.30 -7.65 3.50
CA GLU A 166 -0.96 -8.97 3.50
C GLU A 166 -0.98 -9.65 4.88
N ALA A 167 -1.15 -8.84 5.93
CA ALA A 167 -1.00 -9.23 7.33
C ALA A 167 -1.92 -10.38 7.78
N THR A 168 -2.97 -10.67 7.03
CA THR A 168 -3.99 -11.67 7.39
C THR A 168 -4.10 -12.83 6.40
N SER A 169 -3.28 -12.87 5.35
CA SER A 169 -3.38 -13.88 4.27
C SER A 169 -3.14 -15.32 4.73
N ALA A 170 -2.39 -15.50 5.83
CA ALA A 170 -2.09 -16.83 6.41
C ALA A 170 -3.06 -17.25 7.53
N LEU A 171 -4.13 -16.48 7.77
CA LEU A 171 -5.08 -16.70 8.85
C LEU A 171 -6.42 -17.23 8.31
N ASP A 172 -7.11 -18.02 9.12
CA ASP A 172 -8.50 -18.39 8.83
C ASP A 172 -9.43 -17.18 9.01
N VAL A 173 -10.62 -17.26 8.41
CA VAL A 173 -11.58 -16.14 8.35
C VAL A 173 -11.97 -15.60 9.74
N THR A 174 -12.13 -16.48 10.73
CA THR A 174 -12.48 -16.09 12.09
C THR A 174 -11.36 -15.30 12.74
N THR A 175 -10.13 -15.83 12.67
CA THR A 175 -8.91 -15.17 13.16
C THR A 175 -8.66 -13.85 12.44
N GLN A 176 -8.91 -13.80 11.14
CA GLN A 176 -8.78 -12.58 10.36
C GLN A 176 -9.71 -11.48 10.86
N ALA A 177 -10.98 -11.80 11.13
CA ALA A 177 -11.94 -10.85 11.68
C ALA A 177 -11.52 -10.33 13.08
N GLU A 178 -11.02 -11.22 13.95
CA GLU A 178 -10.49 -10.84 15.26
C GLU A 178 -9.32 -9.87 15.17
N ILE A 179 -8.35 -10.15 14.29
CA ILE A 179 -7.19 -9.27 14.07
C ILE A 179 -7.61 -7.91 13.53
N LEU A 180 -8.51 -7.87 12.58
CA LEU A 180 -9.02 -6.61 12.03
C LEU A 180 -9.76 -5.78 13.09
N ALA A 181 -10.49 -6.44 13.98
CA ALA A 181 -11.11 -5.76 15.13
C ALA A 181 -10.04 -5.16 16.07
N GLN A 182 -8.95 -5.87 16.34
CA GLN A 182 -7.82 -5.36 17.14
C GLN A 182 -7.12 -4.15 16.48
N LEU A 183 -6.88 -4.22 15.17
CA LEU A 183 -6.31 -3.09 14.43
C LEU A 183 -7.24 -1.87 14.44
N ARG A 184 -8.57 -2.10 14.38
CA ARG A 184 -9.56 -1.03 14.54
C ARG A 184 -9.52 -0.40 15.93
N THR A 185 -9.50 -1.20 16.99
CA THR A 185 -9.39 -0.71 18.36
C THR A 185 -8.11 0.11 18.56
N ALA A 186 -6.97 -0.38 18.09
CA ALA A 186 -5.71 0.34 18.17
C ALA A 186 -5.77 1.69 17.41
N ARG A 187 -6.42 1.72 16.26
CA ARG A 187 -6.69 2.95 15.51
C ARG A 187 -7.53 3.94 16.32
N GLU A 188 -8.65 3.49 16.86
CA GLU A 188 -9.58 4.33 17.61
C GLU A 188 -8.95 4.90 18.89
N GLU A 189 -8.16 4.11 19.61
CA GLU A 189 -7.49 4.53 20.84
C GLU A 189 -6.32 5.50 20.61
N GLN A 190 -5.61 5.38 19.47
CA GLN A 190 -4.36 6.09 19.22
C GLN A 190 -4.44 7.12 18.10
N GLY A 191 -5.55 7.18 17.35
CA GLY A 191 -5.67 8.01 16.15
C GLY A 191 -4.75 7.56 15.01
N ALA A 192 -4.25 6.32 15.05
CA ALA A 192 -3.32 5.82 14.06
C ALA A 192 -3.99 5.67 12.69
N GLY A 193 -3.30 6.10 11.62
CA GLY A 193 -3.71 5.77 10.26
C GLY A 193 -3.22 4.37 9.88
N LEU A 194 -3.95 3.70 8.99
CA LEU A 194 -3.61 2.36 8.51
C LEU A 194 -3.59 2.31 6.98
N LEU A 195 -2.45 1.91 6.41
CA LEU A 195 -2.36 1.47 5.01
C LEU A 195 -2.44 -0.05 4.97
N PHE A 196 -3.56 -0.57 4.46
CA PHE A 196 -3.89 -1.98 4.45
C PHE A 196 -3.74 -2.57 3.04
N ILE A 197 -2.69 -3.35 2.82
CA ILE A 197 -2.45 -4.04 1.55
C ILE A 197 -3.09 -5.41 1.62
N THR A 198 -3.93 -5.70 0.65
CA THR A 198 -4.57 -7.00 0.50
C THR A 198 -4.84 -7.31 -0.96
N HIS A 199 -4.94 -8.59 -1.30
CA HIS A 199 -5.47 -9.06 -2.57
C HIS A 199 -6.96 -9.44 -2.45
N ASP A 200 -7.51 -9.48 -1.24
CA ASP A 200 -8.93 -9.74 -0.98
C ASP A 200 -9.70 -8.42 -1.05
N LEU A 201 -10.44 -8.26 -2.14
CA LEU A 201 -11.25 -7.06 -2.38
C LEU A 201 -12.44 -6.97 -1.42
N HIS A 202 -13.08 -8.10 -1.06
CA HIS A 202 -14.20 -8.10 -0.13
C HIS A 202 -13.77 -7.64 1.26
N LEU A 203 -12.56 -8.04 1.65
CA LEU A 203 -11.96 -7.57 2.89
C LEU A 203 -11.68 -6.07 2.84
N ALA A 204 -11.14 -5.58 1.73
CA ALA A 204 -10.93 -4.15 1.53
C ALA A 204 -12.24 -3.37 1.58
N ALA A 205 -13.33 -3.90 0.97
CA ALA A 205 -14.66 -3.30 1.02
C ALA A 205 -15.23 -3.18 2.43
N ALA A 206 -15.05 -4.24 3.23
CA ALA A 206 -15.64 -4.31 4.56
C ALA A 206 -14.86 -3.50 5.61
N TYR A 207 -13.56 -3.27 5.36
CA TYR A 207 -12.66 -2.76 6.39
C TYR A 207 -12.10 -1.37 6.10
N CYS A 208 -11.94 -0.99 4.84
CA CYS A 208 -11.32 0.28 4.44
C CYS A 208 -12.36 1.39 4.27
N ASP A 209 -11.95 2.61 4.57
CA ASP A 209 -12.72 3.82 4.30
C ASP A 209 -12.60 4.19 2.81
N ARG A 210 -11.38 4.06 2.26
CA ARG A 210 -11.01 4.38 0.88
C ARG A 210 -10.03 3.34 0.33
N VAL A 211 -10.04 3.11 -0.97
CA VAL A 211 -9.22 2.09 -1.62
C VAL A 211 -8.53 2.67 -2.85
N TYR A 212 -7.23 2.42 -2.95
CA TYR A 212 -6.41 2.62 -4.14
C TYR A 212 -6.21 1.29 -4.86
N VAL A 213 -6.39 1.30 -6.17
CA VAL A 213 -6.14 0.15 -7.04
C VAL A 213 -4.86 0.40 -7.81
N MET A 214 -3.88 -0.50 -7.68
CA MET A 214 -2.60 -0.42 -8.38
C MET A 214 -2.47 -1.44 -9.49
N TYR A 215 -1.97 -0.97 -10.63
CA TYR A 215 -1.61 -1.80 -11.78
C TYR A 215 -0.31 -1.29 -12.40
N ALA A 216 0.65 -2.19 -12.66
CA ALA A 216 1.91 -1.89 -13.36
C ALA A 216 2.71 -0.71 -12.73
N GLY A 217 2.70 -0.55 -11.40
CA GLY A 217 3.41 0.52 -10.70
C GLY A 217 2.64 1.83 -10.61
N ARG A 218 1.42 1.92 -11.10
CA ARG A 218 0.57 3.14 -11.11
C ARG A 218 -0.70 2.93 -10.29
N VAL A 219 -1.21 4.01 -9.73
CA VAL A 219 -2.58 4.06 -9.22
C VAL A 219 -3.52 4.25 -10.44
N VAL A 220 -4.43 3.31 -10.65
CA VAL A 220 -5.38 3.34 -11.78
C VAL A 220 -6.77 3.76 -11.35
N GLU A 221 -7.14 3.58 -10.09
CA GLU A 221 -8.40 4.04 -9.51
C GLU A 221 -8.23 4.30 -8.02
N GLU A 222 -8.89 5.31 -7.51
CA GLU A 222 -9.06 5.63 -6.10
C GLU A 222 -10.50 6.03 -5.86
N ARG A 223 -11.13 5.40 -4.85
CA ARG A 223 -12.51 5.71 -4.45
C ARG A 223 -12.76 5.35 -2.99
N SER A 224 -13.89 5.85 -2.44
CA SER A 224 -14.43 5.26 -1.23
C SER A 224 -14.65 3.76 -1.41
N ALA A 225 -14.44 2.95 -0.37
CA ALA A 225 -14.60 1.50 -0.47
C ALA A 225 -15.97 1.14 -1.06
N ARG A 226 -17.05 1.78 -0.58
CA ARG A 226 -18.40 1.57 -1.10
C ARG A 226 -18.51 1.82 -2.60
N ALA A 227 -18.01 2.96 -3.08
CA ALA A 227 -18.11 3.34 -4.48
C ALA A 227 -17.29 2.42 -5.41
N LEU A 228 -16.10 1.99 -4.96
CA LEU A 228 -15.27 1.06 -5.71
C LEU A 228 -15.99 -0.26 -6.00
N PHE A 229 -16.77 -0.75 -5.02
CA PHE A 229 -17.50 -2.02 -5.15
C PHE A 229 -18.83 -1.90 -5.88
N THR A 230 -19.50 -0.75 -5.78
CA THR A 230 -20.82 -0.57 -6.42
C THR A 230 -20.72 -0.06 -7.86
N THR A 231 -19.74 0.80 -8.14
CA THR A 231 -19.60 1.49 -9.42
C THR A 231 -18.14 1.65 -9.83
N PRO A 232 -17.37 0.54 -9.99
CA PRO A 232 -15.97 0.62 -10.40
C PRO A 232 -15.84 1.34 -11.74
N ALA A 233 -14.90 2.28 -11.84
CA ALA A 233 -14.74 3.12 -13.01
C ALA A 233 -13.72 2.55 -14.00
N HIS A 234 -12.61 1.95 -13.49
CA HIS A 234 -11.57 1.42 -14.35
C HIS A 234 -11.85 -0.04 -14.75
N PRO A 235 -11.68 -0.44 -16.03
CA PRO A 235 -11.91 -1.82 -16.46
C PRO A 235 -11.09 -2.88 -15.72
N TYR A 236 -9.89 -2.53 -15.26
CA TYR A 236 -9.10 -3.43 -14.43
C TYR A 236 -9.75 -3.70 -13.08
N THR A 237 -10.30 -2.67 -12.43
CA THR A 237 -11.05 -2.83 -11.16
C THR A 237 -12.28 -3.71 -11.36
N GLN A 238 -13.01 -3.50 -12.46
CA GLN A 238 -14.15 -4.36 -12.83
C GLN A 238 -13.72 -5.81 -13.01
N GLY A 239 -12.59 -6.04 -13.71
CA GLY A 239 -12.01 -7.36 -13.89
C GLY A 239 -11.60 -8.02 -12.56
N LEU A 240 -10.96 -7.27 -11.65
CA LEU A 240 -10.61 -7.78 -10.32
C LEU A 240 -11.84 -8.22 -9.52
N LEU A 241 -12.90 -7.41 -9.54
CA LEU A 241 -14.15 -7.73 -8.85
C LEU A 241 -14.83 -8.95 -9.46
N SER A 242 -14.83 -9.10 -10.79
CA SER A 242 -15.39 -10.26 -11.50
C SER A 242 -14.62 -11.57 -11.22
N CYS A 243 -13.37 -11.47 -10.77
CA CYS A 243 -12.57 -12.64 -10.36
C CYS A 243 -12.78 -13.03 -8.88
N SER A 244 -13.45 -12.19 -8.10
CA SER A 244 -13.60 -12.39 -6.65
C SER A 244 -14.94 -13.08 -6.37
N PRO A 245 -14.94 -14.31 -5.82
CA PRO A 245 -16.19 -15.04 -5.56
C PRO A 245 -16.98 -14.37 -4.43
N THR A 246 -18.27 -14.14 -4.67
CA THR A 246 -19.21 -13.70 -3.65
C THR A 246 -20.05 -14.90 -3.20
N LEU A 247 -20.24 -15.06 -1.90
CA LEU A 247 -21.10 -16.12 -1.37
C LEU A 247 -22.53 -15.96 -1.90
N GLY A 248 -23.01 -16.97 -2.63
CA GLY A 248 -24.34 -16.97 -3.24
C GLY A 248 -24.39 -16.47 -4.69
N ASP A 249 -23.26 -16.07 -5.25
CA ASP A 249 -23.20 -15.67 -6.66
C ASP A 249 -23.10 -16.90 -7.58
N SER A 250 -24.03 -17.03 -8.53
CA SER A 250 -24.05 -18.11 -9.52
C SER A 250 -23.30 -17.76 -10.79
N HIS A 251 -22.68 -16.57 -10.87
CA HIS A 251 -21.96 -16.15 -12.07
C HIS A 251 -20.61 -16.88 -12.18
N PRO A 252 -20.22 -17.35 -13.39
CA PRO A 252 -18.91 -17.92 -13.60
C PRO A 252 -17.83 -16.86 -13.33
N LEU A 253 -16.79 -17.24 -12.57
CA LEU A 253 -15.61 -16.40 -12.37
C LEU A 253 -14.92 -16.17 -13.72
N LEU A 254 -14.78 -14.94 -14.13
CA LEU A 254 -14.12 -14.56 -15.38
C LEU A 254 -12.70 -14.03 -15.05
N PRO A 255 -11.65 -14.83 -15.31
CA PRO A 255 -10.30 -14.39 -15.07
C PRO A 255 -9.93 -13.24 -16.01
N ILE A 256 -9.14 -12.28 -15.50
CA ILE A 256 -8.55 -11.25 -16.34
C ILE A 256 -7.61 -11.92 -17.35
N PRO A 257 -7.81 -11.72 -18.68
CA PRO A 257 -7.00 -12.40 -19.68
C PRO A 257 -5.53 -11.99 -19.63
N GLY A 258 -4.65 -12.86 -20.18
CA GLY A 258 -3.22 -12.58 -20.28
C GLY A 258 -2.46 -12.69 -18.95
N ARG A 259 -1.20 -12.29 -18.96
CA ARG A 259 -0.32 -12.30 -17.78
C ARG A 259 -0.21 -10.90 -17.14
N PRO A 260 -0.01 -10.80 -15.82
CA PRO A 260 0.39 -9.55 -15.21
C PRO A 260 1.68 -8.99 -15.83
N PRO A 261 1.83 -7.66 -15.94
CA PRO A 261 3.01 -7.05 -16.55
C PRO A 261 4.26 -7.24 -15.68
N SER A 262 5.37 -7.52 -16.34
CA SER A 262 6.69 -7.59 -15.70
C SER A 262 7.45 -6.26 -15.83
N LEU A 263 8.55 -6.10 -15.11
CA LEU A 263 9.40 -4.90 -15.20
C LEU A 263 10.20 -4.81 -16.52
N SER A 264 10.22 -5.89 -17.32
CA SER A 264 10.81 -5.90 -18.66
C SER A 264 9.83 -5.47 -19.77
N ASP A 265 8.53 -5.36 -19.45
CA ASP A 265 7.54 -4.93 -20.42
C ASP A 265 7.53 -3.39 -20.53
N THR A 266 7.29 -2.88 -21.74
CA THR A 266 7.13 -1.46 -22.02
C THR A 266 5.76 -1.18 -22.57
N PHE A 267 5.16 -0.06 -22.15
CA PHE A 267 3.84 0.35 -22.57
C PHE A 267 3.90 1.79 -23.08
N PRO A 268 3.76 2.02 -24.40
CA PRO A 268 3.71 3.39 -24.94
C PRO A 268 2.41 4.12 -24.57
N GLY A 269 1.36 3.36 -24.20
CA GLY A 269 0.07 3.86 -23.78
C GLY A 269 -0.38 3.25 -22.45
N CYS A 270 -1.68 2.96 -22.33
CA CYS A 270 -2.28 2.37 -21.14
C CYS A 270 -1.68 0.98 -20.83
N PRO A 271 -1.08 0.77 -19.66
CA PRO A 271 -0.46 -0.53 -19.31
C PRO A 271 -1.46 -1.69 -19.27
N PHE A 272 -2.75 -1.39 -19.08
CA PHE A 272 -3.80 -2.41 -19.08
C PHE A 272 -4.37 -2.71 -20.46
N ALA A 273 -4.10 -1.89 -21.50
CA ALA A 273 -4.65 -2.07 -22.84
C ALA A 273 -4.52 -3.50 -23.39
N PRO A 274 -3.37 -4.20 -23.25
CA PRO A 274 -3.22 -5.57 -23.77
C PRO A 274 -4.14 -6.62 -23.13
N ARG A 275 -4.75 -6.30 -21.98
CA ARG A 275 -5.63 -7.19 -21.20
C ARG A 275 -7.05 -6.64 -21.05
N CYS A 276 -7.29 -5.45 -21.56
CA CYS A 276 -8.55 -4.74 -21.42
C CYS A 276 -9.52 -5.21 -22.50
N GLY A 277 -10.66 -5.80 -22.11
CA GLY A 277 -11.74 -6.16 -23.04
C GLY A 277 -12.43 -4.95 -23.67
N GLU A 278 -12.13 -3.75 -23.20
CA GLU A 278 -12.69 -2.48 -23.66
C GLU A 278 -11.62 -1.56 -24.28
N ALA A 279 -10.44 -2.12 -24.63
CA ALA A 279 -9.37 -1.34 -25.25
C ALA A 279 -9.78 -0.76 -26.60
N GLU A 280 -9.41 0.48 -26.83
CA GLU A 280 -9.53 1.19 -28.11
C GLU A 280 -8.12 1.43 -28.66
N GLU A 281 -7.97 1.69 -29.97
CA GLU A 281 -6.67 1.89 -30.64
C GLU A 281 -5.83 2.97 -29.94
N GLU A 282 -6.46 4.05 -29.49
CA GLU A 282 -5.78 5.12 -28.78
C GLU A 282 -5.25 4.71 -27.42
N CYS A 283 -5.78 3.66 -26.78
CA CYS A 283 -5.25 3.13 -25.52
C CYS A 283 -3.82 2.56 -25.69
N GLU A 284 -3.42 2.19 -26.91
CA GLU A 284 -2.10 1.65 -27.19
C GLU A 284 -1.01 2.73 -27.17
N THR A 285 -1.37 3.99 -27.43
CA THR A 285 -0.43 5.10 -27.57
C THR A 285 -0.63 6.22 -26.55
N TRP A 286 -1.79 6.27 -25.89
CA TRP A 286 -2.13 7.30 -24.92
C TRP A 286 -2.06 6.79 -23.49
N LEU A 287 -1.16 7.37 -22.69
CA LEU A 287 -1.05 7.07 -21.27
C LEU A 287 -2.11 7.86 -20.50
N PRO A 288 -3.05 7.18 -19.82
CA PRO A 288 -4.11 7.87 -19.11
C PRO A 288 -3.60 8.64 -17.90
N GLU A 289 -3.99 9.91 -17.79
CA GLU A 289 -3.85 10.69 -16.59
C GLU A 289 -5.06 10.48 -15.67
N PRO A 290 -4.88 10.52 -14.34
CA PRO A 290 -5.97 10.43 -13.39
C PRO A 290 -6.96 11.59 -13.58
N VAL A 291 -8.25 11.27 -13.68
CA VAL A 291 -9.32 12.27 -13.70
C VAL A 291 -10.20 12.12 -12.46
N PHE A 292 -10.60 13.25 -11.89
CA PHE A 292 -11.51 13.25 -10.75
C PHE A 292 -12.91 12.77 -11.18
N LEU A 293 -13.46 11.90 -10.35
CA LEU A 293 -14.83 11.38 -10.48
C LEU A 293 -15.72 12.13 -9.49
N GLU A 294 -16.82 12.67 -9.98
CA GLU A 294 -17.88 13.19 -9.11
C GLU A 294 -18.77 12.02 -8.70
N GLU A 295 -18.91 11.75 -7.43
CA GLU A 295 -19.95 10.86 -6.94
C GLU A 295 -21.30 11.60 -7.03
N ARG A 296 -22.08 11.28 -8.06
CA ARG A 296 -23.50 11.64 -8.12
C ARG A 296 -24.29 10.64 -7.27
N GLY A 297 -24.30 10.82 -5.97
CA GLY A 297 -25.10 10.05 -5.03
C GLY A 297 -25.65 10.99 -3.97
N LEU A 298 -26.94 10.85 -3.65
CA LEU A 298 -27.48 11.41 -2.41
C LEU A 298 -27.20 10.39 -1.30
N ARG A 299 -26.79 10.86 -0.14
CA ARG A 299 -26.84 10.06 1.08
C ARG A 299 -28.28 9.69 1.37
N GLU A 300 -28.54 8.69 2.19
CA GLU A 300 -29.91 8.30 2.61
C GLU A 300 -30.69 9.48 3.25
N ASP A 301 -29.97 10.51 3.72
CA ASP A 301 -30.50 11.77 4.26
C ASP A 301 -30.73 12.87 3.21
N GLY A 302 -30.51 12.58 1.93
CA GLY A 302 -30.71 13.52 0.82
C GLY A 302 -29.57 14.52 0.62
N VAL A 303 -28.47 14.42 1.38
CA VAL A 303 -27.29 15.28 1.24
C VAL A 303 -26.39 14.73 0.15
N PRO A 304 -25.80 15.57 -0.75
CA PRO A 304 -24.81 15.12 -1.73
C PRO A 304 -23.66 14.39 -1.03
N SER A 305 -23.28 13.20 -1.52
CA SER A 305 -22.13 12.48 -0.97
C SER A 305 -20.86 13.26 -1.32
N GLU A 306 -20.12 13.71 -0.32
CA GLU A 306 -18.79 14.30 -0.45
C GLU A 306 -17.76 13.19 -0.68
N GLY A 307 -17.85 12.48 -1.79
CA GLY A 307 -16.96 11.36 -2.11
C GLY A 307 -16.53 11.41 -3.57
N GLY A 308 -15.59 12.30 -3.90
CA GLY A 308 -14.89 12.24 -5.18
C GLY A 308 -13.87 11.12 -5.17
N GLY A 309 -13.60 10.52 -6.34
CA GLY A 309 -12.53 9.56 -6.55
C GLY A 309 -11.71 9.92 -7.77
N MET A 310 -10.75 9.08 -8.14
CA MET A 310 -9.96 9.22 -9.36
C MET A 310 -10.00 7.93 -10.17
N ALA A 311 -9.95 8.05 -11.50
CA ALA A 311 -9.64 6.92 -12.37
C ALA A 311 -8.78 7.37 -13.56
N ALA A 312 -7.76 6.57 -13.88
CA ALA A 312 -6.88 6.78 -15.01
C ALA A 312 -7.30 5.89 -16.18
N CYS A 313 -8.40 6.27 -16.86
CA CYS A 313 -8.94 5.52 -18.00
C CYS A 313 -9.54 6.45 -19.04
N ARG A 314 -9.22 6.23 -20.34
CA ARG A 314 -9.73 7.02 -21.45
C ARG A 314 -11.26 7.04 -21.51
N ARG A 315 -11.92 5.91 -21.27
CA ARG A 315 -13.41 5.84 -21.29
C ARG A 315 -14.05 6.69 -20.20
N VAL A 316 -13.37 6.86 -19.08
CA VAL A 316 -13.81 7.76 -18.01
C VAL A 316 -13.68 9.22 -18.46
N VAL A 317 -12.56 9.56 -19.12
CA VAL A 317 -12.34 10.87 -19.73
C VAL A 317 -13.36 11.14 -20.82
N GLY A 318 -13.61 10.19 -21.73
CA GLY A 318 -14.55 10.32 -22.85
C GLY A 318 -16.01 10.49 -22.43
N ARG A 319 -16.44 9.88 -21.33
CA ARG A 319 -17.80 10.10 -20.79
C ARG A 319 -18.01 11.53 -20.25
N ARG A 320 -16.94 12.25 -19.89
CA ARG A 320 -16.99 13.66 -19.50
C ARG A 320 -16.95 14.62 -20.68
N SER A 321 -16.30 14.26 -21.80
CA SER A 321 -16.19 15.11 -22.99
C SER A 321 -17.50 15.23 -23.79
N ALA A 322 -18.48 14.37 -23.56
CA ALA A 322 -19.86 14.56 -24.04
C ALA A 322 -20.58 15.72 -23.32
N GLY A 323 -20.00 16.30 -22.28
CA GLY A 323 -20.44 17.53 -21.60
C GLY A 323 -19.30 18.53 -21.53
N ARG A 324 -19.15 19.38 -22.56
CA ARG A 324 -18.25 20.55 -22.67
C ARG A 324 -16.99 20.55 -21.81
N TRP A 325 -15.85 20.27 -22.45
CA TRP A 325 -14.53 20.68 -21.96
C TRP A 325 -13.74 21.32 -23.10
N GLY A 326 -13.04 22.40 -22.76
CA GLY A 326 -12.19 23.13 -23.70
C GLY A 326 -11.00 22.30 -24.16
N SER A 327 -10.52 22.63 -25.34
CA SER A 327 -9.43 22.01 -26.09
C SER A 327 -8.21 21.67 -25.23
N PRO A 328 -7.52 20.53 -25.46
CA PRO A 328 -6.24 20.25 -24.86
C PRO A 328 -5.25 21.34 -25.27
N ARG A 329 -4.53 21.88 -24.27
CA ARG A 329 -3.38 22.75 -24.56
C ARG A 329 -2.38 21.92 -25.35
N SER A 330 -2.04 22.36 -26.55
CA SER A 330 -0.92 21.87 -27.31
C SER A 330 0.33 21.93 -26.42
N SER A 331 0.90 20.78 -26.08
CA SER A 331 2.20 20.70 -25.44
C SER A 331 3.24 21.12 -26.48
N GLU A 332 3.70 22.38 -26.41
CA GLU A 332 4.98 22.72 -26.97
C GLU A 332 6.04 21.92 -26.20
N ALA A 333 6.72 21.06 -26.91
CA ALA A 333 7.84 20.28 -26.43
C ALA A 333 8.99 21.23 -26.15
N GLU A 334 9.17 21.66 -24.92
CA GLU A 334 10.46 22.14 -24.45
C GLU A 334 11.32 20.93 -24.06
N SER A 335 12.17 20.55 -25.00
CA SER A 335 13.31 19.69 -24.78
C SER A 335 14.27 20.39 -23.82
N GLY A 336 14.48 19.87 -22.64
CA GLY A 336 15.54 20.34 -21.77
C GLY A 336 15.24 20.26 -20.28
N GLY A 337 15.12 19.09 -19.75
CA GLY A 337 15.11 18.83 -18.31
C GLY A 337 16.08 17.72 -17.97
N GLY A 338 17.38 18.10 -17.89
CA GLY A 338 18.43 17.17 -17.48
C GLY A 338 18.12 16.61 -16.08
N TRP A 339 18.23 15.32 -15.96
CA TRP A 339 18.23 14.62 -14.69
C TRP A 339 19.36 15.17 -13.83
N ALA A 340 19.04 15.93 -12.80
CA ALA A 340 20.02 16.40 -11.84
C ALA A 340 20.53 15.17 -11.06
N GLN A 341 21.69 14.66 -11.50
CA GLN A 341 22.48 13.72 -10.72
C GLN A 341 22.84 14.37 -9.38
N ARG A 342 22.15 14.01 -8.31
CA ARG A 342 22.67 14.21 -6.97
C ARG A 342 23.72 13.13 -6.72
N THR A 343 24.92 13.38 -7.17
CA THR A 343 26.09 12.60 -6.82
C THR A 343 26.27 12.62 -5.31
N THR A 344 26.24 11.44 -4.71
CA THR A 344 26.67 11.22 -3.32
C THR A 344 28.11 11.69 -3.19
N ALA A 345 28.33 12.71 -2.37
CA ALA A 345 29.65 13.22 -2.02
C ALA A 345 30.50 12.08 -1.43
N GLY A 346 31.73 11.98 -1.95
CA GLY A 346 32.66 10.92 -1.66
C GLY A 346 33.02 10.76 -0.19
N GLN A 347 33.16 9.52 0.19
CA GLN A 347 33.83 9.13 1.44
C GLN A 347 35.33 9.49 1.33
N PRO A 348 35.93 10.04 2.38
CA PRO A 348 37.38 10.18 2.44
C PRO A 348 38.01 8.78 2.63
N LYS A 349 38.95 8.48 1.77
CA LYS A 349 39.81 7.30 1.91
C LYS A 349 40.81 7.55 3.03
N ASP A 350 40.58 6.94 4.19
CA ASP A 350 41.58 6.84 5.22
C ASP A 350 42.71 5.88 4.78
N LYS A 351 43.89 6.45 4.61
CA LYS A 351 45.14 5.71 4.40
C LYS A 351 45.52 5.03 5.71
N VAL A 352 45.36 3.71 5.79
CA VAL A 352 46.05 2.91 6.81
C VAL A 352 47.51 2.75 6.40
N SER A 353 48.40 3.41 7.12
CA SER A 353 49.85 3.22 7.09
C SER A 353 50.23 2.08 7.98
N HIS A 354 50.81 1.03 7.41
CA HIS A 354 51.51 0.00 8.16
C HIS A 354 52.77 0.55 8.85
N LYS A 355 52.85 0.35 10.15
CA LYS A 355 54.07 -0.02 10.86
C LYS A 355 53.70 -0.97 11.99
#